data_ec92083f691830562da9cc8b3db76f41
#
_entry.id   ec92083f691830562da9cc8b3db76f41
#
_cell.length_a   1.000
_cell.length_b   1.000
_cell.length_c   1.000
_cell.angle_alpha   90.00
_cell.angle_beta   90.00
_cell.angle_gamma   90.00
#
_symmetry.space_group_name_H-M   'P 1'
#
loop_
_entity.id
_entity.type
_entity.pdbx_description
1 polymer ?
#
loop_
_entity_poly.entity_id
_entity_poly.type
_entity_poly.pdbx_seq_one_letter_code
_entity_poly.pdbx_strand_id
1 'polypeptide(L)'
;MKSFFTKIFFFCLTVTWSLGLFAHGTIIFPNVEHGDGYIDVKIYDSKESFLDEELAIESIRKRVQKGEVVVPLSKIHEGKIAIVAYHDEDSDGKLKTGLFWRPKEGFAFSNNYQPKGPPSFEKAAIILVHGEPV
;
A
#
# COMPACT_ATOMS: atom_id res chain seq x y z
N MET A 1 -22.49 -57.31 42.32
CA MET A 1 -22.76 -55.93 41.96
C MET A 1 -21.62 -55.42 41.10
N LYS A 2 -21.82 -55.40 39.79
CA LYS A 2 -20.82 -54.85 38.86
C LYS A 2 -21.31 -53.49 38.42
N SER A 3 -20.62 -52.45 38.85
CA SER A 3 -20.87 -51.05 38.47
C SER A 3 -20.30 -50.82 37.08
N PHE A 4 -21.19 -50.54 36.13
CA PHE A 4 -20.87 -50.09 34.77
C PHE A 4 -20.61 -48.61 34.80
N PHE A 5 -19.32 -48.18 34.77
CA PHE A 5 -18.99 -46.78 34.50
C PHE A 5 -19.00 -46.55 33.02
N THR A 6 -20.06 -45.93 32.55
CA THR A 6 -20.17 -45.40 31.18
C THR A 6 -19.30 -44.11 31.06
N LYS A 7 -18.13 -44.23 30.44
CA LYS A 7 -17.32 -43.07 30.06
C LYS A 7 -18.00 -42.35 28.90
N ILE A 8 -18.65 -41.22 29.19
CA ILE A 8 -19.11 -40.29 28.17
C ILE A 8 -17.89 -39.54 27.63
N PHE A 9 -17.52 -39.88 26.40
CA PHE A 9 -16.45 -39.20 25.67
C PHE A 9 -17.04 -37.92 25.06
N PHE A 10 -16.77 -36.78 25.70
CA PHE A 10 -17.18 -35.47 25.20
C PHE A 10 -16.22 -35.11 24.03
N PHE A 11 -16.69 -35.36 22.79
CA PHE A 11 -15.97 -34.93 21.59
C PHE A 11 -16.21 -33.43 21.41
N CYS A 12 -15.27 -32.61 21.93
CA CYS A 12 -15.26 -31.17 21.73
C CYS A 12 -14.85 -30.87 20.27
N LEU A 13 -15.85 -30.68 19.43
CA LEU A 13 -15.64 -30.23 18.04
C LEU A 13 -15.24 -28.76 18.07
N THR A 14 -13.93 -28.49 18.11
CA THR A 14 -13.42 -27.13 17.94
C THR A 14 -13.56 -26.74 16.48
N VAL A 15 -14.62 -26.01 16.17
CA VAL A 15 -14.76 -25.32 14.88
C VAL A 15 -13.75 -24.18 14.89
N THR A 16 -12.58 -24.41 14.29
CA THR A 16 -11.64 -23.35 13.98
C THR A 16 -12.20 -22.55 12.81
N TRP A 17 -12.83 -21.44 13.09
CA TRP A 17 -13.11 -20.44 12.07
C TRP A 17 -11.76 -19.88 11.62
N SER A 18 -11.27 -20.36 10.49
CA SER A 18 -10.21 -19.69 9.74
C SER A 18 -10.80 -18.37 9.25
N LEU A 19 -10.56 -17.30 9.98
CA LEU A 19 -10.70 -15.95 9.45
C LEU A 19 -9.72 -15.87 8.27
N GLY A 20 -10.24 -15.95 7.06
CA GLY A 20 -9.47 -15.66 5.87
C GLY A 20 -8.94 -14.23 6.00
N LEU A 21 -7.68 -14.10 6.35
CA LEU A 21 -6.93 -12.87 6.19
C LEU A 21 -6.90 -12.62 4.68
N PHE A 22 -7.75 -11.73 4.20
CA PHE A 22 -7.60 -11.19 2.86
C PHE A 22 -6.26 -10.45 2.86
N ALA A 23 -5.25 -11.06 2.29
CA ALA A 23 -3.96 -10.44 2.11
C ALA A 23 -4.08 -9.38 1.02
N HIS A 24 -4.27 -8.14 1.42
CA HIS A 24 -4.17 -6.98 0.55
C HIS A 24 -2.70 -6.72 0.23
N GLY A 25 -2.40 -6.15 -0.93
CA GLY A 25 -1.04 -5.75 -1.28
C GLY A 25 -0.48 -4.78 -0.23
N THR A 26 0.84 -4.73 -0.14
CA THR A 26 1.54 -3.87 0.83
C THR A 26 2.68 -3.15 0.13
N ILE A 27 2.77 -1.84 0.33
CA ILE A 27 3.90 -1.03 -0.15
C ILE A 27 4.89 -0.87 0.97
N ILE A 28 6.17 -1.12 0.70
CA ILE A 28 7.25 -1.00 1.69
C ILE A 28 8.21 0.10 1.26
N PHE A 29 8.44 1.06 2.16
CA PHE A 29 9.46 2.11 2.03
C PHE A 29 10.60 1.78 3.00
N PRO A 30 11.71 1.18 2.53
CA PRO A 30 12.68 0.56 3.43
C PRO A 30 13.64 1.54 4.11
N ASN A 31 13.86 2.72 3.55
CA ASN A 31 14.91 3.65 4.01
C ASN A 31 14.39 5.08 4.10
N VAL A 32 13.45 5.33 4.99
CA VAL A 32 12.97 6.69 5.25
C VAL A 32 13.96 7.39 6.19
N GLU A 33 14.60 8.43 5.70
CA GLU A 33 15.71 9.09 6.41
C GLU A 33 15.24 9.94 7.58
N HIS A 34 14.07 10.58 7.44
CA HIS A 34 13.50 11.49 8.43
C HIS A 34 12.15 10.99 8.93
N GLY A 35 11.85 11.24 10.21
CA GLY A 35 10.61 10.81 10.86
C GLY A 35 9.51 11.87 10.87
N ASP A 36 9.66 12.97 10.13
CA ASP A 36 8.74 14.08 10.12
C ASP A 36 7.73 13.98 8.96
N GLY A 37 6.52 14.46 9.18
CA GLY A 37 5.48 14.52 8.16
C GLY A 37 4.78 13.20 7.87
N TYR A 38 4.43 13.02 6.61
CA TYR A 38 3.64 11.89 6.11
C TYR A 38 4.19 11.34 4.79
N ILE A 39 4.00 10.07 4.55
CA ILE A 39 4.03 9.51 3.20
C ILE A 39 2.61 9.52 2.66
N ASP A 40 2.42 10.20 1.55
CA ASP A 40 1.20 10.19 0.77
C ASP A 40 1.37 9.26 -0.42
N VAL A 41 0.44 8.32 -0.56
CA VAL A 41 0.42 7.34 -1.64
C VAL A 41 -0.85 7.54 -2.45
N LYS A 42 -0.70 7.68 -3.77
CA LYS A 42 -1.79 7.76 -4.73
C LYS A 42 -1.67 6.62 -5.72
N ILE A 43 -2.77 5.94 -5.99
CA ILE A 43 -2.82 4.79 -6.88
C ILE A 43 -3.76 5.07 -8.02
N TYR A 44 -3.33 4.73 -9.22
CA TYR A 44 -4.03 4.99 -10.48
C TYR A 44 -4.11 3.70 -11.30
N ASP A 45 -5.20 3.50 -12.00
CA ASP A 45 -5.46 2.34 -12.86
C ASP A 45 -5.44 2.65 -14.36
N SER A 46 -5.31 3.91 -14.71
CA SER A 46 -5.39 4.34 -16.10
C SER A 46 -4.48 5.53 -16.40
N LYS A 47 -4.17 5.71 -17.68
CA LYS A 47 -3.41 6.86 -18.17
C LYS A 47 -4.18 8.16 -17.98
N GLU A 48 -5.48 8.10 -18.13
CA GLU A 48 -6.40 9.24 -18.07
C GLU A 48 -6.49 9.82 -16.65
N SER A 49 -6.41 8.97 -15.64
CA SER A 49 -6.44 9.37 -14.22
C SER A 49 -5.05 9.71 -13.66
N PHE A 50 -3.98 9.31 -14.37
CA PHE A 50 -2.63 9.36 -13.81
C PHE A 50 -2.19 10.79 -13.46
N LEU A 51 -1.81 10.99 -12.18
CA LEU A 51 -1.43 12.26 -11.56
C LEU A 51 -2.56 13.25 -11.32
N ASP A 52 -3.79 12.89 -11.61
CA ASP A 52 -4.95 13.63 -11.12
C ASP A 52 -5.35 13.06 -9.74
N GLU A 53 -5.09 13.82 -8.69
CA GLU A 53 -5.31 13.35 -7.31
C GLU A 53 -6.78 13.05 -7.01
N GLU A 54 -7.70 13.71 -7.68
CA GLU A 54 -9.15 13.49 -7.52
C GLU A 54 -9.59 12.17 -8.15
N LEU A 55 -8.84 11.70 -9.16
CA LEU A 55 -9.12 10.46 -9.90
C LEU A 55 -8.30 9.26 -9.39
N ALA A 56 -7.53 9.43 -8.32
CA ALA A 56 -6.83 8.31 -7.71
C ALA A 56 -7.82 7.27 -7.18
N ILE A 57 -7.67 6.01 -7.58
CA ILE A 57 -8.54 4.92 -7.12
C ILE A 57 -8.34 4.59 -5.64
N GLU A 58 -7.17 4.87 -5.11
CA GLU A 58 -6.87 4.82 -3.68
C GLU A 58 -5.89 5.94 -3.29
N SER A 59 -6.15 6.58 -2.15
CA SER A 59 -5.27 7.58 -1.55
C SER A 59 -5.03 7.20 -0.11
N ILE A 60 -3.77 7.05 0.28
CA ILE A 60 -3.37 6.64 1.62
C ILE A 60 -2.39 7.66 2.16
N ARG A 61 -2.64 8.16 3.37
CA ARG A 61 -1.74 9.04 4.10
C ARG A 61 -1.26 8.31 5.35
N LYS A 62 0.04 8.12 5.47
CA LYS A 62 0.68 7.41 6.58
C LYS A 62 1.71 8.29 7.26
N ARG A 63 1.60 8.44 8.59
CA ARG A 63 2.63 9.13 9.36
C ARG A 63 3.97 8.42 9.23
N VAL A 64 5.01 9.19 8.98
CA VAL A 64 6.36 8.68 8.79
C VAL A 64 7.00 8.28 10.12
N GLN A 65 7.81 7.25 10.05
CA GLN A 65 8.78 6.87 11.08
C GLN A 65 10.12 6.69 10.39
N LYS A 66 11.21 7.05 11.05
CA LYS A 66 12.55 6.78 10.52
C LYS A 66 12.76 5.28 10.37
N GLY A 67 13.27 4.86 9.24
CA GLY A 67 13.51 3.46 8.91
C GLY A 67 12.50 2.91 7.91
N GLU A 68 11.87 1.80 8.23
CA GLU A 68 10.89 1.17 7.34
C GLU A 68 9.47 1.69 7.62
N VAL A 69 8.79 2.08 6.56
CA VAL A 69 7.37 2.44 6.60
C VAL A 69 6.57 1.48 5.72
N VAL A 70 5.59 0.83 6.32
CA VAL A 70 4.73 -0.17 5.67
C VAL A 70 3.34 0.43 5.46
N VAL A 71 2.86 0.43 4.22
CA VAL A 71 1.56 0.99 3.82
C VAL A 71 0.71 -0.12 3.22
N PRO A 72 -0.29 -0.64 3.95
CA PRO A 72 -1.19 -1.64 3.41
C PRO A 72 -2.18 -1.02 2.43
N LEU A 73 -2.44 -1.70 1.33
CA LEU A 73 -3.52 -1.38 0.40
C LEU A 73 -4.84 -1.91 0.97
N SER A 74 -5.92 -1.14 0.81
CA SER A 74 -7.22 -1.49 1.39
C SER A 74 -8.32 -1.70 0.35
N LYS A 75 -8.19 -1.12 -0.83
CA LYS A 75 -9.22 -1.15 -1.88
C LYS A 75 -8.83 -1.96 -3.09
N ILE A 76 -7.53 -2.12 -3.33
CA ILE A 76 -7.01 -2.73 -4.55
C ILE A 76 -6.38 -4.07 -4.20
N HIS A 77 -6.78 -5.10 -4.94
CA HIS A 77 -6.32 -6.46 -4.70
C HIS A 77 -5.48 -7.01 -5.86
N GLU A 78 -5.78 -6.56 -7.09
CA GLU A 78 -5.12 -7.04 -8.30
C GLU A 78 -5.34 -6.07 -9.46
N GLY A 79 -4.52 -6.16 -10.50
CA GLY A 79 -4.66 -5.42 -11.75
C GLY A 79 -3.43 -4.61 -12.12
N LYS A 80 -3.52 -3.95 -13.29
CA LYS A 80 -2.50 -3.01 -13.75
C LYS A 80 -2.69 -1.66 -13.07
N ILE A 81 -1.72 -1.26 -12.27
CA ILE A 81 -1.76 -0.01 -11.50
C ILE A 81 -0.44 0.74 -11.60
N ALA A 82 -0.48 2.05 -11.37
CA ALA A 82 0.69 2.86 -11.11
C ALA A 82 0.57 3.50 -9.73
N ILE A 83 1.64 3.45 -8.96
CA ILE A 83 1.72 4.02 -7.61
C ILE A 83 2.63 5.24 -7.66
N VAL A 84 2.17 6.31 -7.06
CA VAL A 84 2.95 7.53 -6.82
C VAL A 84 2.98 7.79 -5.34
N ALA A 85 4.16 7.92 -4.77
CA ALA A 85 4.35 8.24 -3.37
C ALA A 85 5.22 9.48 -3.23
N TYR A 86 4.93 10.31 -2.25
CA TYR A 86 5.78 11.42 -1.88
C TYR A 86 5.85 11.59 -0.36
N HIS A 87 6.97 12.12 0.11
CA HIS A 87 7.20 12.42 1.51
C HIS A 87 6.83 13.89 1.77
N ASP A 88 5.64 14.12 2.29
CA ASP A 88 5.13 15.43 2.69
C ASP A 88 5.71 15.79 4.06
N GLU A 89 6.90 16.41 4.06
CA GLU A 89 7.67 16.72 5.26
C GLU A 89 7.04 17.84 6.10
N ASP A 90 6.39 18.81 5.47
CA ASP A 90 5.77 19.93 6.16
C ASP A 90 4.26 19.74 6.42
N SER A 91 3.72 18.59 6.04
CA SER A 91 2.33 18.19 6.32
C SER A 91 1.27 19.06 5.66
N ASP A 92 1.58 19.72 4.55
CA ASP A 92 0.64 20.58 3.82
C ASP A 92 -0.33 19.80 2.91
N GLY A 93 -0.08 18.50 2.71
CA GLY A 93 -0.94 17.59 1.94
C GLY A 93 -0.79 17.75 0.43
N LYS A 94 0.24 18.43 -0.05
CA LYS A 94 0.47 18.72 -1.46
C LYS A 94 1.88 18.36 -1.88
N LEU A 95 2.01 17.68 -3.01
CA LEU A 95 3.31 17.50 -3.62
C LEU A 95 3.83 18.85 -4.14
N LYS A 96 4.87 19.37 -3.52
CA LYS A 96 5.52 20.59 -3.97
C LYS A 96 6.35 20.32 -5.22
N THR A 97 5.85 20.74 -6.36
CA THR A 97 6.58 20.70 -7.62
C THR A 97 7.31 22.02 -7.84
N GLY A 98 8.61 21.93 -8.13
CA GLY A 98 9.42 23.09 -8.56
C GLY A 98 9.27 23.34 -10.06
N LEU A 99 10.06 24.30 -10.58
CA LEU A 99 10.16 24.53 -12.01
C LEU A 99 10.58 23.23 -12.74
N PHE A 100 9.94 22.93 -13.87
CA PHE A 100 10.20 21.73 -14.68
C PHE A 100 9.86 20.38 -14.01
N TRP A 101 8.80 20.30 -13.22
CA TRP A 101 8.34 19.05 -12.60
C TRP A 101 9.36 18.38 -11.66
N ARG A 102 10.28 19.14 -11.10
CA ARG A 102 11.17 18.62 -10.06
C ARG A 102 10.50 18.77 -8.71
N PRO A 103 10.11 17.70 -8.06
CA PRO A 103 9.60 17.76 -6.71
C PRO A 103 10.69 18.31 -5.78
N LYS A 104 10.30 19.12 -4.82
CA LYS A 104 11.19 19.58 -3.75
C LYS A 104 11.27 18.57 -2.61
N GLU A 105 10.27 17.73 -2.52
CA GLU A 105 10.14 16.64 -1.56
C GLU A 105 10.51 15.30 -2.18
N GLY A 106 10.89 14.34 -1.35
CA GLY A 106 11.18 12.99 -1.80
C GLY A 106 9.95 12.35 -2.46
N PHE A 107 10.12 11.77 -3.63
CA PHE A 107 9.03 11.10 -4.35
C PHE A 107 9.51 9.80 -4.97
N ALA A 108 8.57 8.90 -5.21
CA ALA A 108 8.83 7.63 -5.86
C ALA A 108 7.65 7.23 -6.77
N PHE A 109 7.97 6.51 -7.82
CA PHE A 109 7.00 5.84 -8.69
C PHE A 109 7.21 4.33 -8.59
N SER A 110 6.13 3.57 -8.75
CA SER A 110 6.22 2.13 -8.94
C SER A 110 7.06 1.77 -10.16
N ASN A 111 7.40 0.49 -10.29
CA ASN A 111 8.27 -0.03 -11.37
C ASN A 111 9.68 0.60 -11.39
N ASN A 112 10.16 1.09 -10.26
CA ASN A 112 11.45 1.79 -10.16
C ASN A 112 11.63 2.91 -11.20
N TYR A 113 10.51 3.51 -11.61
CA TYR A 113 10.48 4.50 -12.67
C TYR A 113 11.02 5.85 -12.20
N GLN A 114 12.01 6.35 -12.89
CA GLN A 114 12.61 7.67 -12.67
C GLN A 114 12.38 8.56 -13.90
N PRO A 115 11.38 9.46 -13.87
CA PRO A 115 11.05 10.29 -15.01
C PRO A 115 12.14 11.34 -15.27
N LYS A 116 12.54 11.49 -16.54
CA LYS A 116 13.42 12.55 -17.01
C LYS A 116 12.65 13.72 -17.64
N GLY A 117 11.34 13.73 -17.52
CA GLY A 117 10.38 14.69 -18.04
C GLY A 117 9.01 14.41 -17.47
N PRO A 118 7.90 14.79 -18.15
CA PRO A 118 6.55 14.49 -17.68
C PRO A 118 6.39 12.98 -17.42
N PRO A 119 5.91 12.59 -16.24
CA PRO A 119 5.74 11.18 -15.90
C PRO A 119 4.71 10.49 -16.79
N SER A 120 4.85 9.17 -16.95
CA SER A 120 4.00 8.33 -17.79
C SER A 120 3.44 7.16 -16.99
N PHE A 121 2.13 6.95 -17.07
CA PHE A 121 1.46 5.79 -16.48
C PHE A 121 2.08 4.47 -16.92
N GLU A 122 2.30 4.30 -18.22
CA GLU A 122 2.82 3.05 -18.78
C GLU A 122 4.21 2.67 -18.23
N LYS A 123 5.03 3.67 -17.93
CA LYS A 123 6.37 3.45 -17.36
C LYS A 123 6.35 3.17 -15.86
N ALA A 124 5.39 3.74 -15.16
CA ALA A 124 5.18 3.51 -13.73
C ALA A 124 4.37 2.25 -13.44
N ALA A 125 3.62 1.75 -14.44
CA ALA A 125 2.68 0.66 -14.23
C ALA A 125 3.34 -0.66 -13.85
N ILE A 126 2.71 -1.34 -12.90
CA ILE A 126 3.00 -2.70 -12.43
C ILE A 126 1.73 -3.55 -12.49
N ILE A 127 1.91 -4.85 -12.43
CA ILE A 127 0.79 -5.78 -12.24
C ILE A 127 0.76 -6.17 -10.77
N LEU A 128 -0.26 -5.74 -10.07
CA LEU A 128 -0.52 -6.16 -8.70
C LEU A 128 -1.15 -7.56 -8.74
N VAL A 129 -0.56 -8.47 -7.99
CA VAL A 129 -1.06 -9.83 -7.79
C VAL A 129 -1.53 -9.96 -6.34
N HIS A 130 -2.70 -10.57 -6.16
CA HIS A 130 -3.31 -10.71 -4.84
C HIS A 130 -2.35 -11.40 -3.85
N GLY A 131 -2.10 -10.73 -2.72
CA GLY A 131 -1.28 -11.27 -1.63
C GLY A 131 0.23 -11.10 -1.78
N GLU A 132 0.72 -10.45 -2.84
CA GLU A 132 2.14 -10.14 -3.00
C GLU A 132 2.46 -8.69 -2.59
N PRO A 133 3.62 -8.45 -1.94
CA PRO A 133 4.09 -7.09 -1.63
C PRO A 133 4.55 -6.36 -2.90
N VAL A 134 4.44 -5.05 -2.88
CA VAL A 134 4.88 -4.13 -3.95
C VAL A 134 6.10 -3.32 -3.50
#